data_ef88553ae16e493b371d18d1585a5fb7
#
_entry.id   ef88553ae16e493b371d18d1585a5fb7
#
_cell.length_a   1.000
_cell.length_b   1.000
_cell.length_c   1.000
_cell.angle_alpha   90.00
_cell.angle_beta   90.00
_cell.angle_gamma   90.00
#
_symmetry.space_group_name_H-M   'P 1'
#
loop_
_entity.id
_entity.type
_entity.pdbx_description
1 polymer ?
#
loop_
_entity_poly.entity_id
_entity_poly.type
_entity_poly.pdbx_seq_one_letter_code
_entity_poly.pdbx_strand_id
1 'polypeptide(L)' 'MTDSSASTSEHVYRGWKIRITDTAVDTKFSARVEVWKPEHDPRSHSGIVVPFLKRAASPADAHFVALAAAKEWIDAEMV' A
#
# COMPACT_ATOMS: atom_id res chain seq x y z
N MET A 1 10.83 -22.25 -12.56
CA MET A 1 9.69 -21.67 -11.98
C MET A 1 9.89 -20.20 -11.74
N THR A 2 8.93 -19.46 -11.98
CA THR A 2 9.04 -18.04 -11.85
C THR A 2 8.41 -17.57 -10.62
N ASP A 3 9.11 -16.81 -9.86
CA ASP A 3 8.55 -16.22 -8.74
C ASP A 3 7.72 -15.10 -9.06
N SER A 4 6.70 -14.90 -8.32
CA SER A 4 6.00 -13.66 -8.34
C SER A 4 6.91 -12.59 -7.88
N SER A 5 6.97 -11.51 -8.57
CA SER A 5 7.71 -10.37 -8.11
C SER A 5 6.89 -9.51 -7.17
N ALA A 6 5.68 -9.93 -6.87
CA ALA A 6 4.85 -9.18 -5.93
C ALA A 6 5.18 -9.58 -4.50
N SER A 7 5.25 -8.63 -3.62
CA SER A 7 5.38 -8.89 -2.20
C SER A 7 4.41 -8.00 -1.46
N THR A 8 3.91 -8.50 -0.34
CA THR A 8 2.89 -7.80 0.42
C THR A 8 3.40 -7.50 1.82
N SER A 9 3.23 -6.26 2.24
CA SER A 9 3.61 -5.82 3.58
C SER A 9 2.38 -5.22 4.25
N GLU A 10 2.32 -5.38 5.57
CA GLU A 10 1.20 -4.85 6.33
C GLU A 10 1.72 -3.93 7.42
N HIS A 11 1.01 -2.83 7.63
CA HIS A 11 1.36 -1.83 8.62
C HIS A 11 0.11 -1.34 9.32
N VAL A 12 0.28 -0.69 10.46
CA VAL A 12 -0.82 -0.05 11.16
C VAL A 12 -0.43 1.41 11.41
N TYR A 13 -1.34 2.32 11.11
CA TYR A 13 -1.11 3.74 11.31
C TYR A 13 -2.39 4.36 11.87
N ARG A 14 -2.30 4.92 13.07
CA ARG A 14 -3.43 5.55 13.76
C ARG A 14 -4.64 4.61 13.88
N GLY A 15 -4.37 3.32 14.04
CA GLY A 15 -5.41 2.30 14.13
C GLY A 15 -5.88 1.76 12.80
N TRP A 16 -5.55 2.41 11.70
CA TRP A 16 -5.91 1.92 10.37
C TRP A 16 -4.91 0.86 9.92
N LYS A 17 -5.40 -0.14 9.23
CA LYS A 17 -4.54 -1.17 8.66
C LYS A 17 -4.21 -0.81 7.23
N ILE A 18 -2.95 -1.00 6.86
CA ILE A 18 -2.45 -0.65 5.53
C ILE A 18 -1.82 -1.91 4.94
N ARG A 19 -2.20 -2.23 3.72
CA ARG A 19 -1.55 -3.32 2.98
C ARG A 19 -0.93 -2.73 1.73
N ILE A 20 0.37 -2.98 1.54
CA ILE A 20 1.09 -2.51 0.38
C ILE A 20 1.56 -3.72 -0.38
N THR A 21 1.17 -3.82 -1.64
CA THR A 21 1.60 -4.89 -2.53
C THR A 21 2.53 -4.30 -3.57
N ASP A 22 3.78 -4.71 -3.53
CA ASP A 22 4.78 -4.21 -4.46
C ASP A 22 4.76 -5.06 -5.71
N THR A 23 4.85 -4.44 -6.87
CA THR A 23 4.94 -5.14 -8.13
C THR A 23 6.06 -4.55 -8.96
N ALA A 24 6.69 -5.40 -9.77
CA ALA A 24 7.73 -4.97 -10.69
C ALA A 24 7.22 -5.16 -12.11
N VAL A 25 7.34 -4.12 -12.92
CA VAL A 25 6.94 -4.18 -14.33
C VAL A 25 8.09 -3.61 -15.12
N ASP A 26 8.71 -4.45 -15.94
CA ASP A 26 9.91 -4.10 -16.67
C ASP A 26 11.01 -3.67 -15.71
N THR A 27 11.51 -2.46 -15.87
CA THR A 27 12.56 -1.95 -14.99
C THR A 27 12.02 -0.99 -13.94
N LYS A 28 10.69 -0.94 -13.79
CA LYS A 28 10.08 -0.01 -12.85
C LYS A 28 9.32 -0.76 -11.79
N PHE A 29 9.21 -0.15 -10.62
CA PHE A 29 8.51 -0.72 -9.50
C PHE A 29 7.32 0.15 -9.13
N SER A 30 6.23 -0.47 -8.79
CA SER A 30 5.04 0.25 -8.34
C SER A 30 4.45 -0.49 -7.16
N ALA A 31 3.47 0.13 -6.53
CA ALA A 31 2.84 -0.47 -5.38
C ALA A 31 1.35 -0.19 -5.41
N ARG A 32 0.58 -1.14 -4.90
CA ARG A 32 -0.84 -0.97 -4.70
C ARG A 32 -1.07 -0.83 -3.20
N VAL A 33 -1.84 0.17 -2.81
CA VAL A 33 -2.08 0.47 -1.41
C VAL A 33 -3.55 0.29 -1.10
N GLU A 34 -3.84 -0.52 -0.08
CA GLU A 34 -5.20 -0.69 0.43
C GLU A 34 -5.20 -0.35 1.90
N VAL A 35 -6.25 0.31 2.38
CA VAL A 35 -6.36 0.67 3.79
C VAL A 35 -7.71 0.25 4.32
N TRP A 36 -7.77 -0.06 5.61
CA TRP A 36 -9.00 -0.42 6.31
C TRP A 36 -9.12 0.44 7.56
N LYS A 37 -10.33 0.93 7.81
CA LYS A 37 -10.59 1.67 9.04
C LYS A 37 -10.40 0.76 10.26
N PRO A 38 -10.18 1.36 11.44
CA PRO A 38 -9.92 0.53 12.63
C PRO A 38 -11.03 -0.47 12.95
N GLU A 39 -12.28 -0.11 12.64
CA GLU A 39 -13.38 -0.99 12.96
C GLU A 39 -13.65 -2.04 11.88
N HIS A 40 -12.94 -1.98 10.75
CA HIS A 40 -13.16 -2.91 9.66
C HIS A 40 -12.13 -4.02 9.70
N ASP A 41 -12.61 -5.24 9.51
CA ASP A 41 -11.75 -6.41 9.46
C ASP A 41 -11.37 -6.69 8.00
N PRO A 42 -10.08 -6.75 7.66
CA PRO A 42 -9.67 -7.05 6.29
C PRO A 42 -10.23 -8.37 5.76
N ARG A 43 -10.63 -9.28 6.64
CA ARG A 43 -11.21 -10.55 6.22
C ARG A 43 -12.66 -10.41 5.80
N SER A 44 -13.35 -9.41 6.33
CA SER A 44 -14.78 -9.25 6.09
C SER A 44 -15.11 -8.07 5.20
N HIS A 45 -14.18 -7.13 5.05
CA HIS A 45 -14.42 -5.91 4.31
C HIS A 45 -13.36 -5.73 3.25
N SER A 46 -13.76 -5.19 2.11
CA SER A 46 -12.81 -4.82 1.08
C SER A 46 -12.08 -3.56 1.51
N GLY A 47 -10.79 -3.50 1.22
CA GLY A 47 -10.02 -2.32 1.52
C GLY A 47 -10.34 -1.17 0.60
N ILE A 48 -10.01 0.03 1.04
CA ILE A 48 -10.13 1.21 0.21
C ILE A 48 -8.81 1.35 -0.54
N VAL A 49 -8.87 1.38 -1.87
CA VAL A 49 -7.67 1.51 -2.67
C VAL A 49 -7.27 2.98 -2.72
N VAL A 50 -6.08 3.27 -2.21
CA VAL A 50 -5.58 4.64 -2.21
C VAL A 50 -5.06 4.97 -3.61
N PRO A 51 -5.50 6.08 -4.21
CA PRO A 51 -5.00 6.46 -5.53
C PRO A 51 -3.50 6.76 -5.44
N PHE A 52 -2.72 5.98 -6.20
CA PHE A 52 -1.28 6.11 -6.09
C PHE A 52 -0.68 5.63 -7.40
N LEU A 53 -0.08 6.56 -8.13
CA LEU A 53 0.41 6.29 -9.46
C LEU A 53 1.89 6.60 -9.62
N LYS A 54 2.65 6.57 -8.56
CA LYS A 54 4.07 6.84 -8.65
C LYS A 54 4.84 5.56 -8.93
N ARG A 55 5.92 5.68 -9.67
CA ARG A 55 6.83 4.58 -9.94
C ARG A 55 8.18 4.93 -9.38
N ALA A 56 8.92 3.92 -9.01
CA ALA A 56 10.21 4.14 -8.38
C ALA A 56 11.26 3.26 -9.04
N ALA A 57 12.51 3.57 -8.79
CA ALA A 57 13.63 2.83 -9.37
C ALA A 57 13.98 1.61 -8.55
N SER A 58 13.49 1.50 -7.32
CA SER A 58 13.80 0.34 -6.49
C SER A 58 12.56 -0.06 -5.69
N PRO A 59 12.48 -1.33 -5.26
CA PRO A 59 11.35 -1.76 -4.43
C PRO A 59 11.29 -1.00 -3.11
N ALA A 60 12.43 -0.68 -2.52
CA ALA A 60 12.44 0.05 -1.25
C ALA A 60 11.86 1.44 -1.41
N ASP A 61 12.21 2.13 -2.50
CA ASP A 61 11.66 3.45 -2.75
C ASP A 61 10.16 3.40 -3.02
N ALA A 62 9.72 2.40 -3.79
CA ALA A 62 8.30 2.23 -4.07
C ALA A 62 7.52 2.01 -2.78
N HIS A 63 8.05 1.18 -1.89
CA HIS A 63 7.42 0.90 -0.62
C HIS A 63 7.35 2.16 0.25
N PHE A 64 8.45 2.90 0.34
CA PHE A 64 8.52 4.11 1.15
C PHE A 64 7.50 5.15 0.69
N VAL A 65 7.42 5.38 -0.63
CA VAL A 65 6.51 6.36 -1.17
C VAL A 65 5.06 5.90 -1.00
N ALA A 66 4.81 4.60 -1.18
CA ALA A 66 3.47 4.06 -0.99
C ALA A 66 3.00 4.21 0.44
N LEU A 67 3.87 3.93 1.40
CA LEU A 67 3.51 4.05 2.81
C LEU A 67 3.25 5.51 3.18
N ALA A 68 4.06 6.43 2.66
CA ALA A 68 3.85 7.86 2.90
C ALA A 68 2.51 8.31 2.32
N ALA A 69 2.16 7.84 1.12
CA ALA A 69 0.89 8.19 0.50
C ALA A 69 -0.28 7.67 1.31
N ALA A 70 -0.16 6.46 1.85
CA ALA A 70 -1.21 5.87 2.68
C ALA A 70 -1.42 6.70 3.94
N LYS A 71 -0.33 7.11 4.58
CA LYS A 71 -0.43 7.91 5.80
C LYS A 71 -1.06 9.27 5.54
N GLU A 72 -0.68 9.92 4.42
CA GLU A 72 -1.29 11.19 4.06
C GLU A 72 -2.78 11.03 3.80
N TRP A 73 -3.15 9.96 3.11
CA TRP A 73 -4.55 9.71 2.80
C TRP A 73 -5.37 9.51 4.08
N ILE A 74 -4.83 8.73 5.02
CA ILE A 74 -5.49 8.47 6.30
C ILE A 74 -5.62 9.78 7.10
N ASP A 75 -4.57 10.59 7.14
CA ASP A 75 -4.61 11.85 7.87
C ASP A 75 -5.69 12.77 7.30
N ALA A 76 -5.84 12.80 5.98
CA ALA A 76 -6.86 13.62 5.35
C ALA A 76 -8.26 13.12 5.70
N GLU A 77 -8.43 11.80 5.81
CA GLU A 77 -9.74 11.24 6.15
C GLU A 77 -10.10 11.49 7.62
N MET A 78 -9.12 11.69 8.46
CA MET A 78 -9.35 11.87 9.89
C MET A 78 -9.47 13.32 10.32
N VAL A 79 -9.41 14.25 9.39
CA VAL A 79 -9.56 15.67 9.70
C VAL A 79 -11.03 16.07 9.78
#